data_ce31bf10f321cf7e535eb3ccf02bde33
#
_entry.id   ce31bf10f321cf7e535eb3ccf02bde33
#
_cell.length_a   1.000
_cell.length_b   1.000
_cell.length_c   1.000
_cell.angle_alpha   90.00
_cell.angle_beta   90.00
_cell.angle_gamma   90.00
#
_symmetry.space_group_name_H-M   'P 1'
#
loop_
_entity.id
_entity.type
_entity.pdbx_description
1 polymer ?
#
loop_
_entity_poly.entity_id
_entity_poly.type
_entity_poly.pdbx_seq_one_letter_code
_entity_poly.pdbx_strand_id
1 'polypeptide(L)'
;MSAKETERLFTYGTLQTEMVQLSTFGRRLNGSPDALSGYRIQMIRIEDQEFVATSGAEYHRNLEFTGSTSDVVEGTVLALTEQELKQADAYEPDGYKRVRVKLRSGTEAWVYLKLNPEH
;
A
#
# COMPACT_ATOMS: atom_id res chain seq x y z
N MET A 1 5.30 16.86 21.25
CA MET A 1 5.58 17.33 19.88
C MET A 1 5.05 16.32 18.88
N SER A 2 4.41 16.81 17.82
CA SER A 2 3.91 15.94 16.77
C SER A 2 5.06 15.48 15.88
N ALA A 3 5.07 14.21 15.54
CA ALA A 3 6.02 13.70 14.56
C ALA A 3 5.65 14.26 13.17
N LYS A 4 6.68 14.50 12.36
CA LYS A 4 6.46 15.02 11.01
C LYS A 4 6.08 13.91 10.06
N GLU A 5 5.17 14.21 9.14
CA GLU A 5 4.75 13.32 8.08
C GLU A 5 5.77 13.40 6.95
N THR A 6 6.90 12.73 7.13
CA THR A 6 8.01 12.76 6.19
C THR A 6 7.93 11.70 5.11
N GLU A 7 7.01 10.72 5.28
CA GLU A 7 6.92 9.58 4.40
C GLU A 7 5.69 9.65 3.51
N ARG A 8 5.78 9.03 2.34
CA ARG A 8 4.68 8.91 1.39
C ARG A 8 4.48 7.45 1.07
N LEU A 9 3.24 6.99 1.18
CA LEU A 9 2.88 5.61 0.86
C LEU A 9 1.77 5.61 -0.18
N PHE A 10 2.04 5.02 -1.35
CA PHE A 10 1.01 4.80 -2.35
C PHE A 10 0.28 3.51 -2.02
N THR A 11 -1.01 3.60 -1.78
CA THR A 11 -1.84 2.44 -1.50
C THR A 11 -2.92 2.27 -2.56
N TYR A 12 -3.08 1.05 -3.00
CA TYR A 12 -4.07 0.63 -3.99
C TYR A 12 -5.05 -0.38 -3.39
N GLY A 13 -4.97 -0.63 -2.10
CA GLY A 13 -5.74 -1.64 -1.39
C GLY A 13 -6.45 -1.11 -0.14
N THR A 14 -6.54 -1.96 0.87
CA THR A 14 -7.37 -1.70 2.06
C THR A 14 -6.90 -0.53 2.93
N LEU A 15 -5.62 -0.16 2.86
CA LEU A 15 -5.14 1.01 3.61
C LEU A 15 -5.76 2.33 3.14
N GLN A 16 -6.49 2.32 2.02
CA GLN A 16 -7.25 3.48 1.57
C GLN A 16 -8.53 3.68 2.39
N THR A 17 -8.98 2.67 3.11
CA THR A 17 -10.25 2.74 3.83
C THR A 17 -10.07 3.38 5.20
N GLU A 18 -11.06 4.18 5.60
CA GLU A 18 -11.03 4.85 6.89
C GLU A 18 -10.94 3.87 8.06
N MET A 19 -11.74 2.81 8.01
CA MET A 19 -11.76 1.81 9.09
C MET A 19 -10.38 1.19 9.32
N VAL A 20 -9.70 0.83 8.24
CA VAL A 20 -8.37 0.23 8.33
C VAL A 20 -7.35 1.25 8.84
N GLN A 21 -7.45 2.51 8.41
CA GLN A 21 -6.55 3.56 8.89
C GLN A 21 -6.72 3.79 10.38
N LEU A 22 -7.95 3.88 10.86
CA LEU A 22 -8.23 4.06 12.29
C LEU A 22 -7.71 2.88 13.11
N SER A 23 -7.92 1.66 12.63
CA SER A 23 -7.46 0.45 13.30
C SER A 23 -5.93 0.35 13.34
N THR A 24 -5.27 0.75 12.27
CA THR A 24 -3.82 0.58 12.11
C THR A 24 -3.03 1.73 12.72
N PHE A 25 -3.50 2.97 12.51
CA PHE A 25 -2.75 4.18 12.90
C PHE A 25 -3.40 4.97 14.04
N GLY A 26 -4.64 4.66 14.38
CA GLY A 26 -5.39 5.40 15.36
C GLY A 26 -5.92 6.74 14.85
N ARG A 27 -5.78 7.01 13.55
CA ARG A 27 -6.25 8.24 12.93
C ARG A 27 -6.42 8.07 11.43
N ARG A 28 -7.11 9.00 10.80
CA ARG A 28 -7.18 9.08 9.35
C ARG A 28 -5.95 9.82 8.85
N LEU A 29 -5.38 9.31 7.76
CA LEU A 29 -4.22 9.94 7.13
C LEU A 29 -4.65 10.87 6.00
N ASN A 30 -3.86 11.92 5.79
CA ASN A 30 -4.07 12.79 4.64
C ASN A 30 -3.66 12.04 3.37
N GLY A 31 -4.53 12.03 2.39
CA GLY A 31 -4.29 11.33 1.15
C GLY A 31 -4.63 12.15 -0.08
N SER A 32 -3.96 11.84 -1.19
CA SER A 32 -4.20 12.46 -2.48
C SER A 32 -4.25 11.38 -3.56
N PRO A 33 -5.16 11.53 -4.56
CA PRO A 33 -5.19 10.58 -5.67
C PRO A 33 -3.88 10.61 -6.47
N ASP A 34 -3.44 9.45 -6.90
CA ASP A 34 -2.29 9.32 -7.77
C ASP A 34 -2.39 8.00 -8.54
N ALA A 35 -1.40 7.70 -9.36
CA ALA A 35 -1.41 6.49 -10.16
C ALA A 35 0.01 6.01 -10.43
N LEU A 36 0.13 4.71 -10.66
CA LEU A 36 1.41 4.07 -10.96
C LEU A 36 1.31 3.37 -12.32
N SER A 37 2.18 3.77 -13.25
CA SER A 37 2.26 3.16 -14.59
C SER A 37 3.22 1.98 -14.60
N GLY A 38 2.98 1.04 -15.50
CA GLY A 38 3.85 -0.12 -15.67
C GLY A 38 3.48 -1.30 -14.79
N TYR A 39 2.33 -1.22 -14.13
CA TYR A 39 1.84 -2.25 -13.23
C TYR A 39 0.36 -2.48 -13.44
N ARG A 40 -0.11 -3.67 -13.06
CA ARG A 40 -1.54 -3.99 -13.02
C ARG A 40 -1.88 -4.68 -11.71
N ILE A 41 -3.15 -4.70 -11.36
CA ILE A 41 -3.63 -5.35 -10.14
C ILE A 41 -3.74 -6.86 -10.39
N GLN A 42 -3.22 -7.62 -9.42
CA GLN A 42 -3.37 -9.06 -9.35
C GLN A 42 -4.05 -9.39 -8.02
N MET A 43 -5.10 -10.20 -8.04
CA MET A 43 -5.78 -10.60 -6.80
C MET A 43 -5.11 -11.84 -6.24
N ILE A 44 -4.74 -11.77 -4.97
CA ILE A 44 -4.08 -12.88 -4.26
C ILE A 44 -4.91 -13.24 -3.04
N ARG A 45 -5.14 -14.54 -2.83
CA ARG A 45 -5.82 -15.02 -1.63
C ARG A 45 -4.92 -14.83 -0.42
N ILE A 46 -5.51 -14.33 0.66
CA ILE A 46 -4.77 -14.05 1.90
C ILE A 46 -4.84 -15.27 2.80
N GLU A 47 -3.68 -15.75 3.24
CA GLU A 47 -3.58 -16.85 4.19
C GLU A 47 -3.31 -16.34 5.61
N ASP A 48 -2.93 -15.07 5.77
CA ASP A 48 -2.66 -14.45 7.06
C ASP A 48 -3.97 -14.17 7.79
N GLN A 49 -4.27 -14.95 8.81
CA GLN A 49 -5.51 -14.86 9.58
C GLN A 49 -5.66 -13.52 10.31
N GLU A 50 -4.57 -12.95 10.79
CA GLU A 50 -4.61 -11.67 11.48
C GLU A 50 -4.95 -10.55 10.52
N PHE A 51 -4.42 -10.59 9.30
CA PHE A 51 -4.74 -9.62 8.28
C PHE A 51 -6.23 -9.70 7.90
N VAL A 52 -6.75 -10.91 7.70
CA VAL A 52 -8.17 -11.12 7.38
C VAL A 52 -9.05 -10.57 8.50
N ALA A 53 -8.69 -10.82 9.75
CA ALA A 53 -9.46 -10.33 10.90
C ALA A 53 -9.46 -8.81 10.98
N THR A 54 -8.35 -8.16 10.66
CA THR A 54 -8.23 -6.70 10.71
C THR A 54 -8.90 -6.01 9.53
N SER A 55 -8.68 -6.52 8.32
CA SER A 55 -9.15 -5.88 7.09
C SER A 55 -10.55 -6.33 6.68
N GLY A 56 -10.97 -7.52 7.10
CA GLY A 56 -12.22 -8.12 6.66
C GLY A 56 -12.18 -8.66 5.23
N ALA A 57 -11.00 -8.73 4.61
CA ALA A 57 -10.86 -9.14 3.22
C ALA A 57 -10.13 -10.49 3.14
N GLU A 58 -10.67 -11.42 2.33
CA GLU A 58 -10.04 -12.71 2.07
C GLU A 58 -9.03 -12.65 0.92
N TYR A 59 -9.13 -11.63 0.09
CA TYR A 59 -8.25 -11.42 -1.06
C TYR A 59 -7.58 -10.08 -0.91
N HIS A 60 -6.34 -10.02 -1.30
CA HIS A 60 -5.55 -8.78 -1.29
C HIS A 60 -5.11 -8.45 -2.70
N ARG A 61 -5.13 -7.16 -3.02
CA ARG A 61 -4.61 -6.70 -4.29
C ARG A 61 -3.10 -6.70 -4.25
N ASN A 62 -2.48 -7.20 -5.30
CA ASN A 62 -1.04 -7.13 -5.47
C ASN A 62 -0.72 -6.41 -6.78
N LEU A 63 0.47 -5.86 -6.85
CA LEU A 63 0.96 -5.24 -8.07
C LEU A 63 1.79 -6.24 -8.86
N GLU A 64 1.48 -6.36 -10.14
CA GLU A 64 2.28 -7.14 -11.08
C GLU A 64 2.95 -6.17 -12.06
N PHE A 65 4.26 -6.22 -12.13
CA PHE A 65 5.02 -5.37 -13.06
C PHE A 65 4.81 -5.87 -14.49
N THR A 66 4.36 -4.99 -15.38
CA THR A 66 4.12 -5.31 -16.78
C THR A 66 5.11 -4.60 -17.70
N GLY A 67 5.67 -3.49 -17.25
CA GLY A 67 6.55 -2.66 -18.06
C GLY A 67 5.83 -1.85 -19.13
N SER A 68 4.52 -1.98 -19.25
CA SER A 68 3.72 -1.25 -20.23
C SER A 68 3.18 0.04 -19.63
N THR A 69 3.51 1.18 -20.24
CA THR A 69 3.03 2.47 -19.74
C THR A 69 1.51 2.64 -19.88
N SER A 70 0.85 1.80 -20.68
CA SER A 70 -0.60 1.81 -20.78
C SER A 70 -1.27 1.10 -19.62
N ASP A 71 -0.56 0.28 -18.87
CA ASP A 71 -1.09 -0.33 -17.66
C ASP A 71 -0.90 0.63 -16.50
N VAL A 72 -2.00 1.00 -15.85
CA VAL A 72 -2.01 2.01 -14.78
C VAL A 72 -2.84 1.51 -13.62
N VAL A 73 -2.29 1.68 -12.42
CA VAL A 73 -3.01 1.38 -11.18
C VAL A 73 -3.31 2.69 -10.47
N GLU A 74 -4.58 2.96 -10.25
CA GLU A 74 -5.02 4.13 -9.51
C GLU A 74 -5.06 3.83 -8.02
N GLY A 75 -4.72 4.81 -7.20
CA GLY A 75 -4.72 4.67 -5.76
C GLY A 75 -4.59 6.00 -5.06
N THR A 76 -4.10 5.95 -3.84
CA THR A 76 -3.99 7.12 -2.98
C THR A 76 -2.59 7.19 -2.37
N VAL A 77 -1.99 8.39 -2.39
CA VAL A 77 -0.75 8.65 -1.68
C VAL A 77 -1.12 9.15 -0.29
N LEU A 78 -0.67 8.43 0.72
CA LEU A 78 -0.89 8.80 2.12
C LEU A 78 0.36 9.48 2.67
N ALA A 79 0.15 10.55 3.41
CA ALA A 79 1.22 11.22 4.16
C ALA A 79 1.24 10.65 5.56
N LEU A 80 2.40 10.13 5.99
CA LEU A 80 2.51 9.49 7.29
C LEU A 80 3.88 9.73 7.91
N THR A 81 3.94 9.49 9.22
CA THR A 81 5.20 9.57 9.96
C THR A 81 6.02 8.30 9.74
N GLU A 82 7.30 8.37 10.10
CA GLU A 82 8.17 7.21 10.04
C GLU A 82 7.64 6.06 10.92
N GLN A 83 7.11 6.38 12.09
CA GLN A 83 6.54 5.37 12.98
C GLN A 83 5.28 4.74 12.38
N GLU A 84 4.44 5.55 11.76
CA GLU A 84 3.23 5.04 11.09
C GLU A 84 3.59 4.15 9.91
N LEU A 85 4.69 4.44 9.23
CA LEU A 85 5.16 3.57 8.16
C LEU A 85 5.54 2.19 8.71
N LYS A 86 6.13 2.13 9.89
CA LYS A 86 6.43 0.85 10.56
C LYS A 86 5.14 0.12 10.95
N GLN A 87 4.11 0.86 11.36
CA GLN A 87 2.81 0.28 11.66
C GLN A 87 2.16 -0.31 10.39
N ALA A 88 2.34 0.35 9.25
CA ALA A 88 1.87 -0.17 7.98
C ALA A 88 2.62 -1.44 7.60
N ASP A 89 3.93 -1.50 7.83
CA ASP A 89 4.72 -2.72 7.60
C ASP A 89 4.16 -3.89 8.39
N ALA A 90 3.75 -3.65 9.64
CA ALA A 90 3.20 -4.69 10.50
C ALA A 90 1.79 -5.13 10.07
N TYR A 91 1.03 -4.21 9.44
CA TYR A 91 -0.31 -4.50 8.97
C TYR A 91 -0.31 -5.40 7.74
N GLU A 92 0.65 -5.22 6.83
CA GLU A 92 0.67 -5.95 5.56
C GLU A 92 0.85 -7.46 5.76
N PRO A 93 0.23 -8.31 4.91
CA PRO A 93 0.37 -9.76 5.04
C PRO A 93 1.81 -10.22 4.82
N ASP A 94 2.13 -11.40 5.35
CA ASP A 94 3.42 -12.02 5.15
C ASP A 94 3.75 -12.14 3.66
N GLY A 95 5.01 -11.87 3.33
CA GLY A 95 5.49 -11.95 1.96
C GLY A 95 5.43 -10.64 1.19
N TYR A 96 4.71 -9.64 1.70
CA TYR A 96 4.70 -8.31 1.09
C TYR A 96 5.93 -7.54 1.52
N LYS A 97 6.52 -6.81 0.60
CA LYS A 97 7.67 -5.95 0.85
C LYS A 97 7.40 -4.55 0.37
N ARG A 98 8.00 -3.60 1.04
CA ARG A 98 7.90 -2.21 0.71
C ARG A 98 9.04 -1.83 -0.23
N VAL A 99 8.68 -1.27 -1.39
CA VAL A 99 9.66 -0.82 -2.39
C VAL A 99 9.36 0.63 -2.78
N ARG A 100 10.35 1.31 -3.29
CA ARG A 100 10.21 2.70 -3.70
C ARG A 100 9.85 2.78 -5.17
N VAL A 101 8.88 3.63 -5.50
CA VAL A 101 8.45 3.83 -6.88
C VAL A 101 8.25 5.31 -7.16
N LYS A 102 8.24 5.68 -8.43
CA LYS A 102 7.90 7.01 -8.88
C LYS A 102 6.52 6.97 -9.52
N LEU A 103 5.61 7.78 -8.98
CA LEU A 103 4.22 7.82 -9.43
C LEU A 103 4.08 8.72 -10.67
N ARG A 104 2.90 8.66 -11.30
CA ARG A 104 2.64 9.47 -12.51
C ARG A 104 2.75 10.96 -12.25
N SER A 105 2.45 11.41 -11.05
CA SER A 105 2.61 12.81 -10.65
C SER A 105 4.06 13.25 -10.53
N GLY A 106 5.00 12.30 -10.52
CA GLY A 106 6.40 12.56 -10.23
C GLY A 106 6.77 12.36 -8.77
N THR A 107 5.79 12.12 -7.91
CA THR A 107 6.02 11.88 -6.49
C THR A 107 6.68 10.52 -6.28
N GLU A 108 7.73 10.49 -5.47
CA GLU A 108 8.33 9.22 -5.05
C GLU A 108 7.62 8.76 -3.78
N ALA A 109 7.28 7.47 -3.75
CA ALA A 109 6.52 6.90 -2.65
C ALA A 109 6.91 5.45 -2.43
N TRP A 110 6.60 4.96 -1.21
CA TRP A 110 6.68 3.54 -0.91
C TRP A 110 5.42 2.85 -1.44
N VAL A 111 5.55 1.59 -1.81
CA VAL A 111 4.42 0.75 -2.17
C VAL A 111 4.69 -0.67 -1.70
N TYR A 112 3.65 -1.36 -1.26
CA TYR A 112 3.77 -2.76 -0.86
C TYR A 112 3.42 -3.66 -2.03
N LEU A 113 4.24 -4.68 -2.25
CA LEU A 113 3.95 -5.71 -3.22
C LEU A 113 4.53 -7.03 -2.76
N LYS A 114 3.90 -8.12 -3.20
CA LYS A 114 4.37 -9.45 -2.93
C LYS A 114 5.19 -9.93 -4.12
N LEU A 115 6.47 -10.19 -3.88
CA LEU A 115 7.33 -10.73 -4.91
C LEU A 115 6.97 -12.19 -5.17
N ASN A 116 6.94 -12.56 -6.45
CA ASN A 116 6.67 -13.94 -6.80
C ASN A 116 7.90 -14.77 -6.44
N PRO A 117 7.78 -15.75 -5.52
CA PRO A 117 8.94 -16.53 -5.08
C PRO A 117 9.49 -17.47 -6.14
N GLU A 118 8.79 -17.67 -7.25
CA GLU A 118 9.23 -18.55 -8.33
C GLU A 118 10.17 -17.85 -9.32
N HIS A 119 10.45 -16.60 -9.09
CA HIS A 119 11.30 -15.81 -9.99
C HIS A 119 12.53 -15.30 -9.30
#